data_8493dd4d8e8492cd89cb43f5335ab347
#
_entry.id   8493dd4d8e8492cd89cb43f5335ab347
#
_cell.length_a   1.000
_cell.length_b   1.000
_cell.length_c   1.000
_cell.angle_alpha   90.00
_cell.angle_beta   90.00
_cell.angle_gamma   90.00
#
_symmetry.space_group_name_H-M   'P 1'
#
loop_
_entity.id
_entity.type
_entity.pdbx_description
1 polymer ?
#
loop_
_entity_poly.entity_id
_entity_poly.type
_entity_poly.pdbx_seq_one_letter_code
_entity_poly.pdbx_strand_id
1 'polypeptide(L)'
;MRIVQVIPELNEGGVERGVVELNREFVKKGIESFVISAGGKLENQINLDGGNHVKFDVCSKNIFTAFRRVKGLKKILKEINPDIIHVRSRVPAWLVYFANKSLNIKVVSTVHGFNSVGFYSSIMQKADAVICVSNSIKEYIQKHYQTSENKITVIPRGIDLELFNPRNIDETFIENFKKEFDLKDKFVVSSVGRVTQLKDYETFIKAILLAKKEIPNVVGLIVGGVRSDKEDYLKSLKSLIKELDLENNIIFFFFLSKIEQIYALSDVVISSSKKPESFGRAVAESICMNKPVIATNHGGVKDIIIENENGFFFEVGDDKELADNILKSRTLKFDGYGYISDNFSLKNMLDRTLEVYRNL
;
A
#
# COMPACT_ATOMS: atom_id res chain seq x y z
N MET A 1 -9.46 -24.89 -9.04
CA MET A 1 -9.46 -24.33 -7.68
C MET A 1 -10.39 -23.14 -7.66
N ARG A 2 -11.20 -23.02 -6.60
CA ARG A 2 -12.16 -21.93 -6.39
C ARG A 2 -11.79 -21.16 -5.13
N ILE A 3 -11.56 -19.87 -5.25
CA ILE A 3 -11.07 -19.02 -4.17
C ILE A 3 -12.10 -17.93 -3.88
N VAL A 4 -12.40 -17.71 -2.60
CA VAL A 4 -13.20 -16.59 -2.13
C VAL A 4 -12.35 -15.64 -1.32
N GLN A 5 -12.16 -14.41 -1.78
CA GLN A 5 -11.59 -13.32 -0.99
C GLN A 5 -12.71 -12.56 -0.26
N VAL A 6 -12.57 -12.30 1.03
CA VAL A 6 -13.58 -11.57 1.82
C VAL A 6 -12.95 -10.29 2.38
N ILE A 7 -13.46 -9.15 1.94
CA ILE A 7 -12.98 -7.81 2.29
C ILE A 7 -14.17 -6.92 2.69
N PRO A 8 -14.02 -5.94 3.62
CA PRO A 8 -15.13 -5.09 4.03
C PRO A 8 -15.80 -4.35 2.87
N GLU A 9 -15.01 -3.60 2.12
CA GLU A 9 -15.44 -2.73 1.01
C GLU A 9 -14.40 -2.75 -0.10
N LEU A 10 -14.77 -2.33 -1.30
CA LEU A 10 -13.89 -2.18 -2.47
C LEU A 10 -13.78 -0.71 -2.88
N ASN A 11 -13.44 0.15 -1.91
CA ASN A 11 -13.15 1.56 -2.15
C ASN A 11 -11.68 1.77 -2.57
N GLU A 12 -11.16 2.99 -2.43
CA GLU A 12 -9.78 3.32 -2.77
C GLU A 12 -8.86 3.05 -1.58
N GLY A 13 -7.91 2.15 -1.75
CA GLY A 13 -6.90 1.83 -0.74
C GLY A 13 -5.96 0.73 -1.21
N GLY A 14 -4.83 0.58 -0.52
CA GLY A 14 -3.84 -0.42 -0.92
C GLY A 14 -4.32 -1.86 -0.69
N VAL A 15 -5.22 -2.12 0.26
CA VAL A 15 -5.77 -3.47 0.50
C VAL A 15 -6.73 -3.84 -0.61
N GLU A 16 -7.63 -2.93 -0.95
CA GLU A 16 -8.65 -3.06 -1.98
C GLU A 16 -8.01 -3.30 -3.36
N ARG A 17 -7.00 -2.48 -3.70
CA ARG A 17 -6.20 -2.69 -4.93
C ARG A 17 -5.56 -4.07 -4.96
N GLY A 18 -4.93 -4.50 -3.86
CA GLY A 18 -4.30 -5.83 -3.81
C GLY A 18 -5.30 -6.99 -3.95
N VAL A 19 -6.58 -6.81 -3.57
CA VAL A 19 -7.65 -7.80 -3.82
C VAL A 19 -8.02 -7.84 -5.30
N VAL A 20 -8.17 -6.67 -5.94
CA VAL A 20 -8.46 -6.56 -7.38
C VAL A 20 -7.31 -7.12 -8.22
N GLU A 21 -6.08 -6.74 -7.89
CA GLU A 21 -4.87 -7.24 -8.54
C GLU A 21 -4.78 -8.78 -8.46
N LEU A 22 -4.96 -9.35 -7.27
CA LEU A 22 -4.96 -10.81 -7.11
C LEU A 22 -6.14 -11.48 -7.81
N ASN A 23 -7.34 -10.88 -7.80
CA ASN A 23 -8.47 -11.39 -8.57
C ASN A 23 -8.12 -11.53 -10.05
N ARG A 24 -7.59 -10.46 -10.65
CA ARG A 24 -7.14 -10.45 -12.05
C ARG A 24 -6.11 -11.55 -12.32
N GLU A 25 -5.12 -11.68 -11.47
CA GLU A 25 -4.06 -12.67 -11.66
C GLU A 25 -4.55 -14.12 -11.42
N PHE A 26 -5.51 -14.35 -10.51
CA PHE A 26 -6.16 -15.66 -10.34
C PHE A 26 -6.92 -16.07 -11.61
N VAL A 27 -7.71 -15.14 -12.17
CA VAL A 27 -8.47 -15.40 -13.41
C VAL A 27 -7.53 -15.70 -14.58
N LYS A 28 -6.44 -14.96 -14.75
CA LYS A 28 -5.41 -15.24 -15.76
C LYS A 28 -4.81 -16.66 -15.64
N LYS A 29 -4.77 -17.21 -14.42
CA LYS A 29 -4.31 -18.60 -14.15
C LYS A 29 -5.42 -19.64 -14.28
N GLY A 30 -6.63 -19.27 -14.73
CA GLY A 30 -7.77 -20.19 -14.85
C GLY A 30 -8.38 -20.60 -13.49
N ILE A 31 -8.17 -19.81 -12.43
CA ILE A 31 -8.73 -20.01 -11.10
C ILE A 31 -10.06 -19.28 -11.01
N GLU A 32 -11.13 -19.96 -10.54
CA GLU A 32 -12.40 -19.31 -10.26
C GLU A 32 -12.26 -18.39 -9.04
N SER A 33 -12.29 -17.09 -9.29
CA SER A 33 -12.11 -16.06 -8.28
C SER A 33 -13.42 -15.39 -7.91
N PHE A 34 -13.73 -15.39 -6.61
CA PHE A 34 -14.87 -14.68 -6.01
C PHE A 34 -14.37 -13.64 -5.01
N VAL A 35 -15.04 -12.49 -4.98
CA VAL A 35 -14.80 -11.45 -3.99
C VAL A 35 -16.10 -11.08 -3.31
N ILE A 36 -16.18 -11.26 -1.99
CA ILE A 36 -17.33 -10.88 -1.18
C ILE A 36 -17.01 -9.57 -0.46
N SER A 37 -17.82 -8.53 -0.70
CA SER A 37 -17.68 -7.22 -0.04
C SER A 37 -19.02 -6.48 0.03
N ALA A 38 -19.09 -5.39 0.81
CA ALA A 38 -20.25 -4.49 0.82
C ALA A 38 -20.37 -3.63 -0.45
N GLY A 39 -19.43 -3.76 -1.40
CA GLY A 39 -19.35 -2.97 -2.63
C GLY A 39 -18.33 -1.84 -2.52
N GLY A 40 -18.33 -0.93 -3.50
CA GLY A 40 -17.45 0.23 -3.56
C GLY A 40 -17.02 0.56 -4.99
N LYS A 41 -16.15 1.57 -5.14
CA LYS A 41 -15.73 2.08 -6.46
C LYS A 41 -15.06 1.04 -7.36
N LEU A 42 -14.38 0.06 -6.75
CA LEU A 42 -13.63 -0.98 -7.47
C LEU A 42 -14.44 -2.27 -7.68
N GLU A 43 -15.73 -2.33 -7.27
CA GLU A 43 -16.52 -3.56 -7.38
C GLU A 43 -16.68 -4.03 -8.83
N ASN A 44 -16.88 -3.10 -9.77
CA ASN A 44 -17.04 -3.42 -11.19
C ASN A 44 -15.76 -3.99 -11.81
N GLN A 45 -14.57 -3.58 -11.32
CA GLN A 45 -13.31 -4.06 -11.85
C GLN A 45 -13.13 -5.57 -11.64
N ILE A 46 -13.65 -6.12 -10.52
CA ILE A 46 -13.61 -7.57 -10.26
C ILE A 46 -14.28 -8.34 -11.41
N ASN A 47 -15.46 -7.88 -11.85
CA ASN A 47 -16.22 -8.54 -12.93
C ASN A 47 -15.57 -8.30 -14.31
N LEU A 48 -15.06 -7.09 -14.54
CA LEU A 48 -14.34 -6.76 -15.79
C LEU A 48 -13.08 -7.62 -15.97
N ASP A 49 -12.41 -7.94 -14.88
CA ASP A 49 -11.23 -8.82 -14.87
C ASP A 49 -11.60 -10.32 -14.96
N GLY A 50 -12.89 -10.66 -15.11
CA GLY A 50 -13.39 -12.05 -15.26
C GLY A 50 -13.61 -12.78 -13.93
N GLY A 51 -13.51 -12.11 -12.79
CA GLY A 51 -13.89 -12.65 -11.48
C GLY A 51 -15.38 -12.48 -11.18
N ASN A 52 -15.79 -12.85 -9.98
CA ASN A 52 -17.19 -12.77 -9.54
C ASN A 52 -17.29 -11.93 -8.27
N HIS A 53 -17.91 -10.76 -8.34
CA HIS A 53 -18.21 -9.97 -7.15
C HIS A 53 -19.56 -10.36 -6.55
N VAL A 54 -19.57 -10.69 -5.27
CA VAL A 54 -20.79 -10.97 -4.49
C VAL A 54 -20.99 -9.85 -3.46
N LYS A 55 -21.98 -9.01 -3.70
CA LYS A 55 -22.29 -7.90 -2.79
C LYS A 55 -23.00 -8.41 -1.54
N PHE A 56 -22.34 -8.28 -0.40
CA PHE A 56 -22.85 -8.70 0.90
C PHE A 56 -22.23 -7.89 2.04
N ASP A 57 -23.02 -7.54 3.07
CA ASP A 57 -22.51 -6.77 4.22
C ASP A 57 -21.58 -7.60 5.09
N VAL A 58 -20.29 -7.47 4.83
CA VAL A 58 -19.19 -8.00 5.64
C VAL A 58 -18.37 -6.88 6.32
N CYS A 59 -18.86 -5.62 6.29
CA CYS A 59 -18.15 -4.47 6.85
C CYS A 59 -18.73 -3.96 8.16
N SER A 60 -20.05 -4.09 8.38
CA SER A 60 -20.74 -3.56 9.54
C SER A 60 -20.21 -4.14 10.85
N LYS A 61 -20.01 -3.28 11.85
CA LYS A 61 -19.64 -3.65 13.23
C LYS A 61 -20.86 -3.87 14.14
N ASN A 62 -22.08 -3.76 13.60
CA ASN A 62 -23.30 -3.95 14.37
C ASN A 62 -23.46 -5.41 14.80
N ILE A 63 -23.37 -5.67 16.10
CA ILE A 63 -23.47 -7.01 16.69
C ILE A 63 -24.90 -7.57 16.60
N PHE A 64 -25.94 -6.73 16.63
CA PHE A 64 -27.32 -7.17 16.55
C PHE A 64 -27.68 -7.78 15.18
N THR A 65 -27.01 -7.35 14.11
CA THR A 65 -27.18 -7.93 12.78
C THR A 65 -26.20 -9.07 12.49
N ALA A 66 -25.23 -9.31 13.37
CA ALA A 66 -24.14 -10.27 13.14
C ALA A 66 -24.66 -11.68 12.86
N PHE A 67 -25.66 -12.16 13.64
CA PHE A 67 -26.23 -13.51 13.43
C PHE A 67 -26.83 -13.69 12.03
N ARG A 68 -27.59 -12.68 11.57
CA ARG A 68 -28.19 -12.72 10.21
C ARG A 68 -27.11 -12.72 9.14
N ARG A 69 -26.04 -11.93 9.31
CA ARG A 69 -24.91 -11.87 8.38
C ARG A 69 -24.10 -13.16 8.37
N VAL A 70 -23.85 -13.77 9.52
CA VAL A 70 -23.22 -15.10 9.61
C VAL A 70 -24.03 -16.15 8.86
N LYS A 71 -25.38 -16.18 9.06
CA LYS A 71 -26.27 -17.12 8.35
C LYS A 71 -26.28 -16.89 6.84
N GLY A 72 -26.35 -15.61 6.41
CA GLY A 72 -26.27 -15.23 5.00
C GLY A 72 -24.93 -15.60 4.36
N LEU A 73 -23.82 -15.25 5.02
CA LEU A 73 -22.49 -15.60 4.52
C LEU A 73 -22.30 -17.13 4.42
N LYS A 74 -22.81 -17.89 5.41
CA LYS A 74 -22.76 -19.35 5.36
C LYS A 74 -23.51 -19.91 4.14
N LYS A 75 -24.68 -19.32 3.78
CA LYS A 75 -25.45 -19.70 2.59
C LYS A 75 -24.63 -19.43 1.33
N ILE A 76 -24.07 -18.23 1.19
CA ILE A 76 -23.22 -17.84 0.04
C ILE A 76 -22.02 -18.79 -0.10
N LEU A 77 -21.31 -19.06 1.00
CA LEU A 77 -20.15 -19.97 0.99
C LEU A 77 -20.54 -21.39 0.59
N LYS A 78 -21.73 -21.89 1.00
CA LYS A 78 -22.26 -23.19 0.54
C LYS A 78 -22.54 -23.22 -0.95
N GLU A 79 -23.13 -22.15 -1.50
CA GLU A 79 -23.46 -22.04 -2.92
C GLU A 79 -22.21 -21.95 -3.78
N ILE A 80 -21.21 -21.16 -3.35
CA ILE A 80 -19.92 -21.05 -4.06
C ILE A 80 -19.10 -22.34 -3.92
N ASN A 81 -19.14 -23.00 -2.75
CA ASN A 81 -18.34 -24.17 -2.41
C ASN A 81 -16.84 -23.97 -2.71
N PRO A 82 -16.17 -22.99 -2.08
CA PRO A 82 -14.77 -22.67 -2.36
C PRO A 82 -13.81 -23.69 -1.74
N ASP A 83 -12.65 -23.85 -2.36
CA ASP A 83 -11.52 -24.60 -1.79
C ASP A 83 -10.84 -23.79 -0.67
N ILE A 84 -10.74 -22.46 -0.87
CA ILE A 84 -10.07 -21.54 0.06
C ILE A 84 -10.93 -20.29 0.30
N ILE A 85 -11.00 -19.89 1.58
CA ILE A 85 -11.51 -18.55 1.97
C ILE A 85 -10.33 -17.70 2.41
N HIS A 86 -10.11 -16.56 1.77
CA HIS A 86 -9.04 -15.63 2.12
C HIS A 86 -9.61 -14.35 2.72
N VAL A 87 -9.46 -14.16 4.03
CA VAL A 87 -9.95 -12.98 4.76
C VAL A 87 -8.91 -11.87 4.78
N ARG A 88 -9.38 -10.64 4.49
CA ARG A 88 -8.52 -9.46 4.34
C ARG A 88 -8.64 -8.47 5.51
N SER A 89 -9.55 -8.69 6.44
CA SER A 89 -9.79 -7.77 7.56
C SER A 89 -10.53 -8.47 8.70
N ARG A 90 -10.52 -7.84 9.86
CA ARG A 90 -11.03 -8.39 11.12
C ARG A 90 -12.54 -8.67 11.13
N VAL A 91 -13.39 -7.75 10.61
CA VAL A 91 -14.85 -7.98 10.56
C VAL A 91 -15.18 -9.17 9.66
N PRO A 92 -14.70 -9.23 8.40
CA PRO A 92 -14.85 -10.44 7.58
C PRO A 92 -14.34 -11.69 8.26
N ALA A 93 -13.17 -11.63 8.93
CA ALA A 93 -12.60 -12.79 9.61
C ALA A 93 -13.51 -13.32 10.72
N TRP A 94 -14.12 -12.45 11.53
CA TRP A 94 -15.11 -12.86 12.54
C TRP A 94 -16.35 -13.51 11.91
N LEU A 95 -16.88 -12.93 10.84
CA LEU A 95 -18.06 -13.49 10.15
C LEU A 95 -17.73 -14.85 9.54
N VAL A 96 -16.59 -14.98 8.87
CA VAL A 96 -16.11 -16.24 8.29
C VAL A 96 -15.88 -17.29 9.40
N TYR A 97 -15.23 -16.92 10.50
CA TYR A 97 -14.98 -17.81 11.63
C TYR A 97 -16.27 -18.50 12.13
N PHE A 98 -17.35 -17.74 12.28
CA PHE A 98 -18.63 -18.30 12.70
C PHE A 98 -19.38 -19.02 11.58
N ALA A 99 -19.37 -18.50 10.35
CA ALA A 99 -20.06 -19.11 9.21
C ALA A 99 -19.43 -20.46 8.80
N ASN A 100 -18.12 -20.56 8.92
CA ASN A 100 -17.32 -21.71 8.48
C ASN A 100 -17.30 -22.89 9.47
N LYS A 101 -17.75 -22.71 10.73
CA LYS A 101 -17.69 -23.77 11.76
C LYS A 101 -18.21 -25.14 11.34
N SER A 102 -19.17 -25.19 10.42
CA SER A 102 -19.79 -26.41 9.92
C SER A 102 -19.48 -26.71 8.44
N LEU A 103 -18.68 -25.86 7.80
CA LEU A 103 -18.27 -26.05 6.40
C LEU A 103 -16.88 -26.63 6.30
N ASN A 104 -16.03 -26.40 7.31
CA ASN A 104 -14.64 -26.85 7.39
C ASN A 104 -13.77 -26.50 6.18
N ILE A 105 -14.07 -25.35 5.53
CA ILE A 105 -13.28 -24.83 4.41
C ILE A 105 -11.98 -24.23 4.99
N LYS A 106 -10.87 -24.41 4.30
CA LYS A 106 -9.60 -23.83 4.71
C LYS A 106 -9.61 -22.30 4.64
N VAL A 107 -9.07 -21.65 5.67
CA VAL A 107 -9.07 -20.19 5.80
C VAL A 107 -7.65 -19.66 5.83
N VAL A 108 -7.37 -18.70 4.97
CA VAL A 108 -6.14 -17.91 4.98
C VAL A 108 -6.48 -16.49 5.41
N SER A 109 -5.64 -15.86 6.20
CA SER A 109 -5.75 -14.44 6.53
C SER A 109 -4.55 -13.65 6.02
N THR A 110 -4.75 -12.41 5.58
CA THR A 110 -3.63 -11.47 5.38
C THR A 110 -3.70 -10.35 6.40
N VAL A 111 -2.63 -10.17 7.16
CA VAL A 111 -2.46 -9.03 8.09
C VAL A 111 -1.83 -7.87 7.33
N HIS A 112 -2.64 -6.84 7.07
CA HIS A 112 -2.28 -5.70 6.24
C HIS A 112 -1.78 -4.48 7.01
N GLY A 113 -1.71 -4.55 8.35
CA GLY A 113 -1.31 -3.40 9.14
C GLY A 113 -1.13 -3.68 10.61
N PHE A 114 -0.54 -2.72 11.31
CA PHE A 114 -0.37 -2.70 12.76
C PHE A 114 -1.72 -2.42 13.43
N ASN A 115 -2.55 -3.44 13.54
CA ASN A 115 -3.87 -3.32 14.16
C ASN A 115 -3.74 -3.14 15.68
N SER A 116 -4.73 -2.49 16.32
CA SER A 116 -4.79 -2.43 17.78
C SER A 116 -4.71 -3.83 18.40
N VAL A 117 -3.84 -4.00 19.40
CA VAL A 117 -3.69 -5.26 20.14
C VAL A 117 -4.96 -5.55 20.94
N GLY A 118 -5.41 -6.80 20.92
CA GLY A 118 -6.53 -7.26 21.71
C GLY A 118 -7.32 -8.40 21.08
N PHE A 119 -8.28 -8.93 21.82
CA PHE A 119 -9.11 -10.08 21.42
C PHE A 119 -9.77 -9.89 20.04
N TYR A 120 -10.26 -8.68 19.73
CA TYR A 120 -10.90 -8.41 18.45
C TYR A 120 -9.95 -8.61 17.27
N SER A 121 -8.70 -8.22 17.41
CA SER A 121 -7.68 -8.35 16.34
C SER A 121 -7.04 -9.74 16.28
N SER A 122 -7.11 -10.53 17.37
CA SER A 122 -6.57 -11.89 17.40
C SER A 122 -7.25 -12.85 16.43
N ILE A 123 -8.42 -12.49 15.91
CA ILE A 123 -9.14 -13.32 14.95
C ILE A 123 -8.32 -13.61 13.68
N MET A 124 -7.44 -12.69 13.28
CA MET A 124 -6.62 -12.86 12.09
C MET A 124 -5.63 -14.02 12.21
N GLN A 125 -5.22 -14.38 13.45
CA GLN A 125 -4.31 -15.48 13.73
C GLN A 125 -5.02 -16.84 13.91
N LYS A 126 -6.35 -16.86 13.90
CA LYS A 126 -7.15 -18.09 13.98
C LYS A 126 -7.32 -18.80 12.64
N ALA A 127 -6.88 -18.22 11.54
CA ALA A 127 -6.84 -18.86 10.23
C ALA A 127 -5.90 -20.08 10.22
N ASP A 128 -6.06 -20.96 9.24
CA ASP A 128 -5.17 -22.11 9.04
C ASP A 128 -3.76 -21.64 8.64
N ALA A 129 -3.66 -20.59 7.80
CA ALA A 129 -2.41 -19.89 7.49
C ALA A 129 -2.58 -18.37 7.57
N VAL A 130 -1.50 -17.66 7.93
CA VAL A 130 -1.44 -16.22 8.11
C VAL A 130 -0.38 -15.63 7.19
N ILE A 131 -0.80 -14.77 6.27
CA ILE A 131 0.12 -14.00 5.43
C ILE A 131 0.38 -12.66 6.09
N CYS A 132 1.65 -12.29 6.22
CA CYS A 132 2.10 -10.97 6.65
C CYS A 132 2.68 -10.21 5.47
N VAL A 133 2.33 -8.93 5.32
CA VAL A 133 2.77 -8.13 4.17
C VAL A 133 4.20 -7.61 4.30
N SER A 134 4.86 -7.83 5.43
CA SER A 134 6.27 -7.49 5.69
C SER A 134 6.80 -8.26 6.90
N ASN A 135 8.13 -8.29 7.06
CA ASN A 135 8.77 -8.83 8.26
C ASN A 135 8.36 -8.05 9.52
N SER A 136 8.23 -6.73 9.44
CA SER A 136 7.75 -5.91 10.56
C SER A 136 6.34 -6.28 11.01
N ILE A 137 5.44 -6.69 10.10
CA ILE A 137 4.11 -7.21 10.46
C ILE A 137 4.22 -8.61 11.07
N LYS A 138 5.11 -9.49 10.56
CA LYS A 138 5.38 -10.80 11.16
C LYS A 138 5.85 -10.64 12.61
N GLU A 139 6.87 -9.84 12.85
CA GLU A 139 7.39 -9.55 14.20
C GLU A 139 6.31 -8.99 15.13
N TYR A 140 5.50 -8.05 14.61
CA TYR A 140 4.41 -7.46 15.36
C TYR A 140 3.38 -8.51 15.82
N ILE A 141 2.91 -9.39 14.95
CA ILE A 141 1.93 -10.41 15.34
C ILE A 141 2.52 -11.52 16.23
N GLN A 142 3.77 -11.88 16.02
CA GLN A 142 4.48 -12.83 16.91
C GLN A 142 4.62 -12.27 18.33
N LYS A 143 5.04 -11.00 18.43
CA LYS A 143 5.19 -10.31 19.73
C LYS A 143 3.88 -10.23 20.52
N HIS A 144 2.76 -9.93 19.84
CA HIS A 144 1.51 -9.62 20.55
C HIS A 144 0.52 -10.77 20.65
N TYR A 145 0.62 -11.79 19.79
CA TYR A 145 -0.36 -12.89 19.72
C TYR A 145 0.26 -14.27 19.82
N GLN A 146 1.57 -14.37 19.96
CA GLN A 146 2.30 -15.64 20.05
C GLN A 146 1.93 -16.61 18.91
N THR A 147 1.67 -16.06 17.73
CA THR A 147 1.31 -16.87 16.56
C THR A 147 2.47 -17.76 16.17
N SER A 148 2.20 -19.06 16.02
CA SER A 148 3.22 -20.05 15.66
C SER A 148 3.86 -19.72 14.30
N GLU A 149 5.19 -19.81 14.24
CA GLU A 149 5.96 -19.44 13.06
C GLU A 149 5.59 -20.24 11.82
N ASN A 150 5.29 -21.54 11.99
CA ASN A 150 4.89 -22.42 10.90
C ASN A 150 3.55 -22.04 10.23
N LYS A 151 2.76 -21.18 10.87
CA LYS A 151 1.52 -20.63 10.29
C LYS A 151 1.75 -19.34 9.52
N ILE A 152 2.92 -18.70 9.66
CA ILE A 152 3.17 -17.37 9.11
C ILE A 152 4.02 -17.48 7.86
N THR A 153 3.54 -16.84 6.80
CA THR A 153 4.32 -16.61 5.58
C THR A 153 4.38 -15.11 5.30
N VAL A 154 5.58 -14.56 5.11
CA VAL A 154 5.73 -13.17 4.69
C VAL A 154 5.59 -13.12 3.18
N ILE A 155 4.54 -12.48 2.69
CA ILE A 155 4.31 -12.24 1.26
C ILE A 155 4.11 -10.74 1.07
N PRO A 156 5.11 -10.03 0.57
CA PRO A 156 5.01 -8.61 0.24
C PRO A 156 3.90 -8.34 -0.78
N ARG A 157 3.44 -7.11 -0.83
CA ARG A 157 2.51 -6.70 -1.88
C ARG A 157 3.19 -6.69 -3.23
N GLY A 158 2.48 -7.13 -4.25
CA GLY A 158 2.96 -7.09 -5.62
C GLY A 158 2.84 -5.70 -6.23
N ILE A 159 3.82 -5.35 -7.05
CA ILE A 159 3.84 -4.16 -7.90
C ILE A 159 3.49 -4.57 -9.32
N ASP A 160 2.61 -3.81 -9.95
CA ASP A 160 2.21 -4.00 -11.34
C ASP A 160 3.31 -3.46 -12.27
N LEU A 161 4.11 -4.38 -12.83
CA LEU A 161 5.25 -4.05 -13.69
C LEU A 161 4.85 -3.51 -15.07
N GLU A 162 3.60 -3.69 -15.49
CA GLU A 162 3.09 -3.09 -16.73
C GLU A 162 2.78 -1.60 -16.50
N LEU A 163 2.18 -1.28 -15.34
CA LEU A 163 1.86 0.09 -14.96
C LEU A 163 3.12 0.86 -14.54
N PHE A 164 3.96 0.28 -13.67
CA PHE A 164 5.19 0.92 -13.17
C PHE A 164 6.41 0.46 -13.99
N ASN A 165 6.41 0.80 -15.28
CA ASN A 165 7.49 0.46 -16.20
C ASN A 165 8.23 1.75 -16.63
N PRO A 166 9.52 1.90 -16.30
CA PRO A 166 10.28 3.10 -16.66
C PRO A 166 10.50 3.27 -18.18
N ARG A 167 10.11 2.26 -18.99
CA ARG A 167 10.12 2.36 -20.46
C ARG A 167 8.80 2.88 -21.03
N ASN A 168 7.72 2.91 -20.24
CA ASN A 168 6.37 3.35 -20.65
C ASN A 168 6.09 4.76 -20.12
N ILE A 169 7.00 5.69 -20.38
CA ILE A 169 6.86 7.09 -19.93
C ILE A 169 6.04 7.87 -20.96
N ASP A 170 5.01 8.56 -20.48
CA ASP A 170 4.24 9.51 -21.27
C ASP A 170 4.97 10.87 -21.25
N GLU A 171 5.93 11.02 -22.17
CA GLU A 171 6.75 12.24 -22.27
C GLU A 171 5.89 13.50 -22.45
N THR A 172 4.79 13.41 -23.21
CA THR A 172 3.87 14.52 -23.41
C THR A 172 3.22 14.96 -22.09
N PHE A 173 2.80 14.01 -21.28
CA PHE A 173 2.28 14.31 -19.93
C PHE A 173 3.35 14.99 -19.07
N ILE A 174 4.57 14.45 -19.06
CA ILE A 174 5.67 15.00 -18.25
C ILE A 174 6.04 16.42 -18.69
N GLU A 175 6.14 16.67 -19.99
CA GLU A 175 6.45 18.00 -20.52
C GLU A 175 5.36 19.00 -20.17
N ASN A 176 4.08 18.65 -20.35
CA ASN A 176 2.95 19.51 -20.00
C ASN A 176 2.92 19.78 -18.49
N PHE A 177 3.15 18.76 -17.67
CA PHE A 177 3.19 18.89 -16.21
C PHE A 177 4.34 19.81 -15.77
N LYS A 178 5.54 19.60 -16.34
CA LYS A 178 6.70 20.47 -16.05
C LYS A 178 6.44 21.92 -16.46
N LYS A 179 5.73 22.16 -17.56
CA LYS A 179 5.36 23.50 -18.00
C LYS A 179 4.31 24.14 -17.10
N GLU A 180 3.28 23.38 -16.71
CA GLU A 180 2.18 23.85 -15.86
C GLU A 180 2.66 24.29 -14.48
N PHE A 181 3.60 23.51 -13.89
CA PHE A 181 4.10 23.72 -12.53
C PHE A 181 5.51 24.34 -12.47
N ASP A 182 6.01 24.89 -13.56
CA ASP A 182 7.36 25.50 -13.66
C ASP A 182 8.48 24.60 -13.13
N LEU A 183 8.47 23.32 -13.53
CA LEU A 183 9.43 22.29 -13.09
C LEU A 183 10.59 22.10 -14.10
N LYS A 184 10.69 22.92 -15.14
CA LYS A 184 11.80 22.81 -16.07
C LYS A 184 13.12 23.13 -15.35
N ASP A 185 14.10 22.25 -15.51
CA ASP A 185 15.42 22.34 -14.89
C ASP A 185 15.41 22.37 -13.34
N LYS A 186 14.30 21.94 -12.71
CA LYS A 186 14.18 21.79 -11.26
C LYS A 186 14.61 20.39 -10.82
N PHE A 187 15.13 20.30 -9.61
CA PHE A 187 15.34 19.05 -8.91
C PHE A 187 14.06 18.71 -8.12
N VAL A 188 13.34 17.70 -8.57
CA VAL A 188 12.00 17.37 -8.06
C VAL A 188 12.08 16.30 -6.97
N VAL A 189 11.76 16.69 -5.75
CA VAL A 189 11.64 15.82 -4.59
C VAL A 189 10.16 15.56 -4.34
N SER A 190 9.67 14.34 -4.57
CA SER A 190 8.25 14.04 -4.44
C SER A 190 7.93 13.29 -3.15
N SER A 191 6.74 13.53 -2.59
CA SER A 191 6.17 12.70 -1.52
C SER A 191 4.73 12.33 -1.89
N VAL A 192 4.48 11.02 -2.02
CA VAL A 192 3.21 10.49 -2.51
C VAL A 192 2.41 9.85 -1.38
N GLY A 193 1.21 10.37 -1.15
CA GLY A 193 0.31 9.85 -0.13
C GLY A 193 -0.77 10.83 0.27
N ARG A 194 -1.82 10.35 0.95
CA ARG A 194 -2.88 11.23 1.46
C ARG A 194 -2.30 12.28 2.39
N VAL A 195 -2.77 13.52 2.27
CA VAL A 195 -2.33 14.62 3.15
C VAL A 195 -2.92 14.41 4.56
N THR A 196 -2.09 13.87 5.43
CA THR A 196 -2.43 13.57 6.83
C THR A 196 -1.20 13.73 7.73
N GLN A 197 -1.40 14.05 9.00
CA GLN A 197 -0.32 14.16 9.99
C GLN A 197 0.57 12.92 10.10
N LEU A 198 0.04 11.73 9.71
CA LEU A 198 0.82 10.49 9.71
C LEU A 198 1.92 10.48 8.66
N LYS A 199 1.79 11.28 7.60
CA LYS A 199 2.78 11.38 6.52
C LYS A 199 3.88 12.40 6.77
N ASP A 200 3.77 13.19 7.84
CA ASP A 200 4.80 14.12 8.32
C ASP A 200 5.34 15.07 7.24
N TYR A 201 4.42 15.75 6.57
CA TYR A 201 4.82 16.73 5.57
C TYR A 201 5.54 17.94 6.16
N GLU A 202 5.44 18.18 7.45
CA GLU A 202 6.21 19.21 8.17
C GLU A 202 7.71 18.93 8.06
N THR A 203 8.14 17.69 8.36
CA THR A 203 9.54 17.26 8.23
C THR A 203 10.00 17.35 6.77
N PHE A 204 9.16 16.93 5.82
CA PHE A 204 9.45 17.05 4.39
C PHE A 204 9.68 18.51 3.97
N ILE A 205 8.79 19.45 4.34
CA ILE A 205 8.88 20.88 4.01
C ILE A 205 10.16 21.49 4.58
N LYS A 206 10.50 21.18 5.85
CA LYS A 206 11.73 21.66 6.49
C LYS A 206 12.99 21.10 5.82
N ALA A 207 12.97 19.83 5.40
CA ALA A 207 14.07 19.24 4.67
C ALA A 207 14.28 19.91 3.31
N ILE A 208 13.23 20.31 2.59
CA ILE A 208 13.33 21.09 1.36
C ILE A 208 13.97 22.45 1.62
N LEU A 209 13.62 23.14 2.73
CA LEU A 209 14.28 24.38 3.13
C LEU A 209 15.78 24.22 3.32
N LEU A 210 16.21 23.13 3.95
CA LEU A 210 17.62 22.84 4.18
C LEU A 210 18.32 22.46 2.87
N ALA A 211 17.71 21.59 2.07
CA ALA A 211 18.27 21.15 0.78
C ALA A 211 18.40 22.30 -0.23
N LYS A 212 17.54 23.34 -0.17
CA LYS A 212 17.59 24.54 -1.02
C LYS A 212 18.93 25.27 -0.94
N LYS A 213 19.66 25.16 0.17
CA LYS A 213 20.98 25.80 0.34
C LYS A 213 22.02 25.23 -0.63
N GLU A 214 21.96 23.90 -0.88
CA GLU A 214 22.90 23.18 -1.73
C GLU A 214 22.31 22.89 -3.14
N ILE A 215 20.99 22.87 -3.25
CA ILE A 215 20.23 22.67 -4.50
C ILE A 215 19.27 23.85 -4.67
N PRO A 216 19.72 25.01 -5.19
CA PRO A 216 18.89 26.23 -5.28
C PRO A 216 17.60 26.07 -6.10
N ASN A 217 17.59 25.11 -7.05
CA ASN A 217 16.46 24.79 -7.91
C ASN A 217 15.60 23.61 -7.40
N VAL A 218 15.72 23.22 -6.12
CA VAL A 218 14.90 22.15 -5.54
C VAL A 218 13.44 22.55 -5.42
N VAL A 219 12.55 21.60 -5.76
CA VAL A 219 11.10 21.72 -5.58
C VAL A 219 10.57 20.46 -4.88
N GLY A 220 9.83 20.67 -3.81
CA GLY A 220 9.07 19.61 -3.13
C GLY A 220 7.68 19.47 -3.75
N LEU A 221 7.33 18.28 -4.24
CA LEU A 221 6.03 17.96 -4.82
C LEU A 221 5.27 17.02 -3.90
N ILE A 222 4.22 17.52 -3.26
CA ILE A 222 3.32 16.75 -2.38
C ILE A 222 2.13 16.27 -3.22
N VAL A 223 2.02 14.95 -3.40
CA VAL A 223 1.02 14.33 -4.29
C VAL A 223 0.05 13.46 -3.50
N GLY A 224 -1.22 13.83 -3.52
CA GLY A 224 -2.26 13.01 -2.89
C GLY A 224 -3.47 13.79 -2.41
N GLY A 225 -4.59 13.09 -2.30
CA GLY A 225 -5.86 13.69 -1.89
C GLY A 225 -5.89 14.15 -0.44
N VAL A 226 -6.72 15.15 -0.19
CA VAL A 226 -7.07 15.66 1.14
C VAL A 226 -8.49 15.21 1.46
N ARG A 227 -8.69 14.58 2.60
CA ARG A 227 -10.04 14.29 3.08
C ARG A 227 -10.61 15.54 3.76
N SER A 228 -11.94 15.70 3.73
CA SER A 228 -12.62 16.84 4.34
C SER A 228 -12.29 17.03 5.82
N ASP A 229 -12.09 15.92 6.57
CA ASP A 229 -11.66 15.96 7.98
C ASP A 229 -10.17 16.34 8.17
N LYS A 230 -9.43 16.62 7.11
CA LYS A 230 -7.99 16.98 7.11
C LYS A 230 -7.67 18.33 6.46
N GLU A 231 -8.66 19.13 6.14
CA GLU A 231 -8.47 20.47 5.56
C GLU A 231 -7.70 21.40 6.49
N ASP A 232 -7.91 21.33 7.80
CA ASP A 232 -7.17 22.16 8.77
C ASP A 232 -5.69 21.79 8.81
N TYR A 233 -5.36 20.51 8.61
CA TYR A 233 -3.96 20.10 8.47
C TYR A 233 -3.33 20.66 7.19
N LEU A 234 -4.03 20.66 6.07
CA LEU A 234 -3.55 21.31 4.85
C LEU A 234 -3.33 22.81 5.05
N LYS A 235 -4.24 23.51 5.76
CA LYS A 235 -4.07 24.94 6.09
C LYS A 235 -2.81 25.16 6.93
N SER A 236 -2.55 24.31 7.93
CA SER A 236 -1.34 24.43 8.76
C SER A 236 -0.05 24.24 7.93
N LEU A 237 -0.03 23.31 6.98
CA LEU A 237 1.10 23.13 6.06
C LEU A 237 1.32 24.35 5.18
N LYS A 238 0.24 24.94 4.62
CA LYS A 238 0.32 26.18 3.82
C LYS A 238 0.84 27.35 4.63
N SER A 239 0.45 27.45 5.91
CA SER A 239 0.97 28.50 6.82
C SER A 239 2.47 28.29 7.08
N LEU A 240 2.90 27.06 7.32
CA LEU A 240 4.32 26.72 7.49
C LEU A 240 5.16 27.06 6.24
N ILE A 241 4.65 26.76 5.04
CA ILE A 241 5.32 27.06 3.78
C ILE A 241 5.52 28.58 3.65
N LYS A 242 4.51 29.39 3.98
CA LYS A 242 4.60 30.84 3.95
C LYS A 242 5.56 31.38 5.00
N GLU A 243 5.53 30.85 6.23
CA GLU A 243 6.45 31.24 7.31
C GLU A 243 7.91 30.99 6.91
N LEU A 244 8.17 29.92 6.15
CA LEU A 244 9.50 29.51 5.70
C LEU A 244 9.92 30.10 4.33
N ASP A 245 9.13 30.96 3.70
CA ASP A 245 9.38 31.55 2.37
C ASP A 245 9.64 30.47 1.29
N LEU A 246 8.76 29.45 1.27
CA LEU A 246 8.86 28.28 0.37
C LEU A 246 7.71 28.18 -0.63
N GLU A 247 6.90 29.23 -0.84
CA GLU A 247 5.75 29.21 -1.74
C GLU A 247 6.14 28.85 -3.19
N ASN A 248 7.36 29.20 -3.60
CA ASN A 248 7.92 28.86 -4.91
C ASN A 248 8.64 27.50 -4.94
N ASN A 249 8.76 26.83 -3.81
CA ASN A 249 9.51 25.57 -3.70
C ASN A 249 8.63 24.36 -3.30
N ILE A 250 7.38 24.57 -2.88
CA ILE A 250 6.47 23.49 -2.50
C ILE A 250 5.20 23.56 -3.34
N ILE A 251 4.89 22.47 -4.00
CA ILE A 251 3.73 22.29 -4.85
C ILE A 251 2.84 21.18 -4.27
N PHE A 252 1.52 21.46 -4.20
CA PHE A 252 0.53 20.42 -3.89
C PHE A 252 -0.17 20.00 -5.19
N PHE A 253 -0.19 18.68 -5.44
CA PHE A 253 -0.91 18.08 -6.54
C PHE A 253 -1.92 17.04 -6.02
N PHE A 254 -3.21 17.36 -6.07
CA PHE A 254 -4.27 16.58 -5.42
C PHE A 254 -4.86 15.47 -6.29
N PHE A 255 -4.35 15.24 -7.46
CA PHE A 255 -4.85 14.27 -8.40
C PHE A 255 -3.91 13.04 -8.46
N LEU A 256 -4.48 11.83 -8.43
CA LEU A 256 -3.71 10.57 -8.33
C LEU A 256 -3.77 9.69 -9.58
N SER A 257 -4.32 10.19 -10.70
CA SER A 257 -4.20 9.44 -11.96
C SER A 257 -2.78 9.60 -12.51
N LYS A 258 -2.30 8.58 -13.20
CA LYS A 258 -0.95 8.55 -13.78
C LYS A 258 0.16 8.77 -12.75
N ILE A 259 0.04 8.15 -11.58
CA ILE A 259 1.03 8.28 -10.49
C ILE A 259 2.43 7.77 -10.93
N GLU A 260 2.48 6.82 -11.85
CA GLU A 260 3.70 6.31 -12.46
C GLU A 260 4.46 7.41 -13.21
N GLN A 261 3.76 8.36 -13.82
CA GLN A 261 4.38 9.51 -14.49
C GLN A 261 4.92 10.53 -13.49
N ILE A 262 4.27 10.68 -12.34
CA ILE A 262 4.80 11.51 -11.24
C ILE A 262 6.09 10.91 -10.69
N TYR A 263 6.15 9.59 -10.50
CA TYR A 263 7.42 8.97 -10.15
C TYR A 263 8.47 9.17 -11.25
N ALA A 264 8.10 9.00 -12.53
CA ALA A 264 9.04 9.18 -13.64
C ALA A 264 9.66 10.60 -13.69
N LEU A 265 8.90 11.65 -13.40
CA LEU A 265 9.38 13.03 -13.37
C LEU A 265 10.19 13.39 -12.10
N SER A 266 10.09 12.58 -11.05
CA SER A 266 10.78 12.84 -9.78
C SER A 266 12.26 12.48 -9.87
N ASP A 267 13.12 13.20 -9.13
CA ASP A 267 14.52 12.87 -8.95
C ASP A 267 14.73 11.96 -7.73
N VAL A 268 13.94 12.16 -6.68
CA VAL A 268 13.91 11.33 -5.47
C VAL A 268 12.51 11.33 -4.86
N VAL A 269 12.12 10.23 -4.22
CA VAL A 269 10.82 10.10 -3.57
C VAL A 269 10.98 9.89 -2.06
N ILE A 270 10.18 10.63 -1.28
CA ILE A 270 10.26 10.64 0.18
C ILE A 270 9.03 9.96 0.79
N SER A 271 9.28 9.13 1.80
CA SER A 271 8.25 8.54 2.67
C SER A 271 8.54 8.87 4.14
N SER A 272 8.05 10.03 4.60
CA SER A 272 8.34 10.58 5.94
C SER A 272 7.34 10.17 7.02
N SER A 273 6.74 8.99 6.93
CA SER A 273 5.66 8.56 7.81
C SER A 273 6.06 8.51 9.29
N LYS A 274 5.29 9.19 10.19
CA LYS A 274 5.48 9.15 11.65
C LYS A 274 5.20 7.79 12.28
N LYS A 275 4.41 6.95 11.62
CA LYS A 275 4.11 5.59 12.08
C LYS A 275 4.60 4.58 11.06
N PRO A 276 4.99 3.38 11.51
CA PRO A 276 5.48 2.34 10.61
C PRO A 276 4.48 2.04 9.48
N GLU A 277 4.96 2.12 8.26
CA GLU A 277 4.22 1.62 7.10
C GLU A 277 4.16 0.09 7.14
N SER A 278 3.03 -0.48 6.78
CA SER A 278 2.89 -1.94 6.79
C SER A 278 3.70 -2.62 5.69
N PHE A 279 3.84 -1.96 4.55
CA PHE A 279 4.66 -2.40 3.41
C PHE A 279 5.47 -1.22 2.87
N GLY A 280 4.83 -0.14 2.43
CA GLY A 280 5.49 1.00 1.77
C GLY A 280 5.29 0.94 0.26
N ARG A 281 4.03 0.91 -0.18
CA ARG A 281 3.70 0.77 -1.61
C ARG A 281 4.34 1.85 -2.46
N ALA A 282 4.29 3.12 -2.03
CA ALA A 282 4.90 4.24 -2.75
C ALA A 282 6.43 4.09 -2.89
N VAL A 283 7.09 3.51 -1.87
CA VAL A 283 8.52 3.19 -1.89
C VAL A 283 8.82 2.16 -2.98
N ALA A 284 8.08 1.04 -3.00
CA ALA A 284 8.30 -0.02 -4.00
C ALA A 284 7.98 0.46 -5.43
N GLU A 285 6.90 1.23 -5.61
CA GLU A 285 6.50 1.81 -6.90
C GLU A 285 7.58 2.78 -7.42
N SER A 286 8.15 3.61 -6.56
CA SER A 286 9.21 4.56 -6.92
C SER A 286 10.50 3.85 -7.32
N ILE A 287 10.93 2.85 -6.54
CA ILE A 287 12.10 2.04 -6.88
C ILE A 287 11.88 1.33 -8.22
N CYS A 288 10.67 0.80 -8.47
CA CYS A 288 10.30 0.19 -9.74
C CYS A 288 10.48 1.16 -10.94
N MET A 289 10.23 2.45 -10.71
CA MET A 289 10.47 3.52 -11.70
C MET A 289 11.91 4.03 -11.72
N ASN A 290 12.88 3.28 -11.15
CA ASN A 290 14.30 3.63 -11.04
C ASN A 290 14.55 4.96 -10.30
N LYS A 291 13.70 5.28 -9.31
CA LYS A 291 13.87 6.49 -8.50
C LYS A 291 14.37 6.14 -7.11
N PRO A 292 15.46 6.79 -6.64
CA PRO A 292 15.93 6.61 -5.28
C PRO A 292 14.85 7.03 -4.28
N VAL A 293 14.84 6.37 -3.12
CA VAL A 293 13.84 6.61 -2.09
C VAL A 293 14.51 6.96 -0.77
N ILE A 294 13.92 7.87 -0.02
CA ILE A 294 14.33 8.13 1.35
C ILE A 294 13.12 7.93 2.25
N ALA A 295 13.23 7.04 3.22
CA ALA A 295 12.11 6.69 4.09
C ALA A 295 12.49 6.68 5.56
N THR A 296 11.49 6.90 6.44
CA THR A 296 11.70 6.74 7.89
C THR A 296 12.10 5.31 8.22
N ASN A 297 13.08 5.13 9.11
CA ASN A 297 13.73 3.86 9.47
C ASN A 297 12.85 2.93 10.29
N HIS A 298 11.63 2.65 9.82
CA HIS A 298 10.70 1.75 10.50
C HIS A 298 9.64 1.12 9.57
N GLY A 299 9.11 -0.01 10.00
CA GLY A 299 8.04 -0.71 9.28
C GLY A 299 8.50 -1.46 8.03
N GLY A 300 7.56 -1.73 7.13
CA GLY A 300 7.76 -2.59 5.96
C GLY A 300 8.67 -1.99 4.88
N VAL A 301 8.97 -0.70 4.91
CA VAL A 301 9.92 -0.08 3.99
C VAL A 301 11.33 -0.64 4.15
N LYS A 302 11.66 -1.19 5.33
CA LYS A 302 12.94 -1.85 5.61
C LYS A 302 13.12 -3.17 4.85
N ASP A 303 12.04 -3.76 4.37
CA ASP A 303 12.10 -4.96 3.53
C ASP A 303 12.37 -4.62 2.06
N ILE A 304 12.25 -3.34 1.67
CA ILE A 304 12.28 -2.88 0.27
C ILE A 304 13.54 -2.08 -0.02
N ILE A 305 13.94 -1.19 0.89
CA ILE A 305 15.11 -0.33 0.71
C ILE A 305 16.37 -1.11 1.06
N ILE A 306 17.34 -1.10 0.14
CA ILE A 306 18.73 -1.49 0.37
C ILE A 306 19.51 -0.20 0.52
N GLU A 307 19.94 0.09 1.75
CA GLU A 307 20.59 1.36 2.08
C GLU A 307 21.87 1.57 1.28
N ASN A 308 22.09 2.78 0.78
CA ASN A 308 23.16 3.20 -0.13
C ASN A 308 23.11 2.57 -1.54
N GLU A 309 22.13 1.72 -1.85
CA GLU A 309 21.96 1.15 -3.19
C GLU A 309 20.78 1.78 -3.93
N ASN A 310 19.57 1.62 -3.38
CA ASN A 310 18.34 2.16 -3.98
C ASN A 310 17.65 3.23 -3.14
N GLY A 311 18.20 3.56 -1.97
CA GLY A 311 17.66 4.59 -1.08
C GLY A 311 18.42 4.75 0.23
N PHE A 312 17.84 5.55 1.11
CA PHE A 312 18.36 5.84 2.45
C PHE A 312 17.26 5.81 3.49
N PHE A 313 17.68 5.59 4.74
CA PHE A 313 16.81 5.76 5.89
C PHE A 313 17.10 7.06 6.62
N PHE A 314 16.13 7.57 7.36
CA PHE A 314 16.27 8.67 8.30
C PHE A 314 15.36 8.48 9.51
N GLU A 315 15.68 9.12 10.64
CA GLU A 315 14.87 9.03 11.84
C GLU A 315 13.60 9.91 11.76
N VAL A 316 12.52 9.48 12.40
CA VAL A 316 11.24 10.20 12.39
C VAL A 316 11.39 11.62 12.87
N GLY A 317 11.05 12.60 12.06
CA GLY A 317 11.11 14.02 12.38
C GLY A 317 12.48 14.66 12.19
N ASP A 318 13.51 13.92 11.76
CA ASP A 318 14.85 14.47 11.49
C ASP A 318 14.90 15.06 10.08
N ASP A 319 14.58 16.34 9.98
CA ASP A 319 14.62 17.11 8.74
C ASP A 319 16.03 17.34 8.20
N LYS A 320 17.05 17.34 9.08
CA LYS A 320 18.46 17.50 8.67
C LYS A 320 18.98 16.24 8.01
N GLU A 321 18.82 15.08 8.64
CA GLU A 321 19.21 13.80 8.07
C GLU A 321 18.47 13.56 6.73
N LEU A 322 17.18 13.92 6.66
CA LEU A 322 16.41 13.84 5.41
C LEU A 322 17.02 14.76 4.34
N ALA A 323 17.38 16.00 4.65
CA ALA A 323 18.03 16.92 3.71
C ALA A 323 19.38 16.39 3.23
N ASP A 324 20.22 15.89 4.13
CA ASP A 324 21.52 15.29 3.79
C ASP A 324 21.33 14.09 2.85
N ASN A 325 20.33 13.26 3.10
CA ASN A 325 20.04 12.10 2.26
C ASN A 325 19.45 12.50 0.89
N ILE A 326 18.72 13.62 0.78
CA ILE A 326 18.32 14.19 -0.51
C ILE A 326 19.58 14.55 -1.33
N LEU A 327 20.59 15.14 -0.72
CA LEU A 327 21.86 15.44 -1.42
C LEU A 327 22.57 14.16 -1.89
N LYS A 328 22.70 13.16 -1.02
CA LYS A 328 23.34 11.87 -1.32
C LYS A 328 22.62 11.09 -2.41
N SER A 329 21.27 11.16 -2.45
CA SER A 329 20.47 10.41 -3.42
C SER A 329 20.79 10.73 -4.88
N ARG A 330 21.35 11.90 -5.16
CA ARG A 330 21.73 12.36 -6.51
C ARG A 330 22.81 11.49 -7.19
N THR A 331 23.55 10.72 -6.41
CA THR A 331 24.65 9.88 -6.90
C THR A 331 24.25 8.42 -7.10
N LEU A 332 23.07 8.01 -6.61
CA LEU A 332 22.63 6.62 -6.71
C LEU A 332 22.30 6.25 -8.17
N LYS A 333 22.80 5.09 -8.58
CA LYS A 333 22.51 4.46 -9.88
C LYS A 333 22.24 2.99 -9.64
N PHE A 334 21.05 2.52 -9.97
CA PHE A 334 20.62 1.15 -9.73
C PHE A 334 19.56 0.71 -10.74
N ASP A 335 19.37 -0.60 -10.90
CA ASP A 335 18.25 -1.20 -11.64
C ASP A 335 17.10 -1.51 -10.66
N GLY A 336 16.28 -0.51 -10.39
CA GLY A 336 15.13 -0.66 -9.52
C GLY A 336 14.02 -1.51 -10.12
N TYR A 337 13.82 -1.43 -11.43
CA TYR A 337 12.83 -2.24 -12.12
C TYR A 337 13.16 -3.73 -12.03
N GLY A 338 14.41 -4.12 -12.31
CA GLY A 338 14.86 -5.49 -12.14
C GLY A 338 14.73 -5.97 -10.70
N TYR A 339 15.18 -5.17 -9.74
CA TYR A 339 15.06 -5.50 -8.32
C TYR A 339 13.61 -5.75 -7.87
N ILE A 340 12.67 -4.86 -8.25
CA ILE A 340 11.24 -5.03 -7.92
C ILE A 340 10.62 -6.20 -8.67
N SER A 341 11.00 -6.42 -9.93
CA SER A 341 10.55 -7.56 -10.72
C SER A 341 10.86 -8.89 -10.03
N ASP A 342 12.08 -9.03 -9.53
CA ASP A 342 12.57 -10.26 -8.92
C ASP A 342 12.00 -10.50 -7.51
N ASN A 343 11.71 -9.43 -6.75
CA ASN A 343 11.38 -9.57 -5.33
C ASN A 343 9.93 -9.19 -4.99
N PHE A 344 9.32 -8.24 -5.71
CA PHE A 344 8.05 -7.61 -5.34
C PHE A 344 7.03 -7.52 -6.48
N SER A 345 7.14 -8.34 -7.52
CA SER A 345 6.16 -8.33 -8.62
C SER A 345 4.81 -8.94 -8.21
N LEU A 346 3.75 -8.57 -8.93
CA LEU A 346 2.43 -9.24 -8.79
C LEU A 346 2.53 -10.74 -9.01
N LYS A 347 3.39 -11.18 -9.94
CA LYS A 347 3.65 -12.60 -10.19
C LYS A 347 4.20 -13.29 -8.96
N ASN A 348 5.20 -12.72 -8.28
CA ASN A 348 5.79 -13.29 -7.08
C ASN A 348 4.77 -13.33 -5.93
N MET A 349 3.98 -12.28 -5.73
CA MET A 349 2.90 -12.27 -4.76
C MET A 349 1.87 -13.36 -5.04
N LEU A 350 1.46 -13.54 -6.30
CA LEU A 350 0.53 -14.57 -6.73
C LEU A 350 1.08 -15.98 -6.47
N ASP A 351 2.27 -16.28 -7.00
CA ASP A 351 2.86 -17.61 -6.93
C ASP A 351 3.06 -18.05 -5.48
N ARG A 352 3.58 -17.18 -4.61
CA ARG A 352 3.73 -17.45 -3.17
C ARG A 352 2.39 -17.57 -2.44
N THR A 353 1.37 -16.80 -2.85
CA THR A 353 0.02 -16.95 -2.28
C THR A 353 -0.60 -18.29 -2.65
N LEU A 354 -0.44 -18.73 -3.90
CA LEU A 354 -0.90 -20.04 -4.36
C LEU A 354 -0.16 -21.20 -3.68
N GLU A 355 1.12 -21.02 -3.39
CA GLU A 355 1.90 -21.99 -2.60
C GLU A 355 1.30 -22.17 -1.20
N VAL A 356 0.99 -21.07 -0.49
CA VAL A 356 0.30 -21.15 0.81
C VAL A 356 -1.02 -21.89 0.70
N TYR A 357 -1.81 -21.66 -0.36
CA TYR A 357 -3.10 -22.35 -0.54
C TYR A 357 -2.96 -23.84 -0.81
N ARG A 358 -1.93 -24.26 -1.56
CA ARG A 358 -1.68 -25.68 -1.88
C ARG A 358 -1.18 -26.48 -0.70
N ASN A 359 -0.56 -25.83 0.28
CA ASN A 359 0.01 -26.44 1.48
C ASN A 359 -1.02 -26.60 2.62
N LEU A 360 -2.30 -26.25 2.39
CA LEU A 360 -3.41 -26.41 3.36
C LEU A 360 -4.31 -27.61 3.03
#